data_9f79b4e60fe95770437c5a8eb7f2c555
#
_entry.id   9f79b4e60fe95770437c5a8eb7f2c555
#
_cell.length_a   1.000
_cell.length_b   1.000
_cell.length_c   1.000
_cell.angle_alpha   90.00
_cell.angle_beta   90.00
_cell.angle_gamma   90.00
#
_symmetry.space_group_name_H-M   'P 1'
#
loop_
_entity.id
_entity.type
_entity.pdbx_description
1 polymer ?
#
loop_
_entity_poly.entity_id
_entity_poly.type
_entity_poly.pdbx_seq_one_letter_code
_entity_poly.pdbx_strand_id
1 'polypeptide(L)'
;MALAACSSSATTAPVASAPATSAPVASAATGSSAPGSSTAAGSAAPVSYRCTKGSGTLNGAGSTFINPLLSKMAGDYNTKCGVQVNYQSIGSGGGVKAWQQNTVDFGASDAFLADSEIAAAAANGVPVEIPVTFGAVVVAYNLTGLASPLKMTPDIIAGIFLGKITTWNDPALAAANPGVTLPTTAISVVHRSDGSGTTSIFTHYLTAVSPDWVTTVGGGDPTKSAAKTVTWPVGQGASGNEGVTQGIKGTDGGVGYIDVSYAIQNQIPYADVQNKSGTYITATLPSVAAAANLASYPPDLRFNLVNTDAPDGYPIAGTTWIIVYKDLSKVLKSQDQANALVDFIWWVIHDGQTLAAPLAYGALPANLVVQDEAAVKSINWAGAPLLP
;
A
#
# COMPACT_ATOMS: atom_id res chain seq x y z
N MET A 1 12.34 59.37 -21.43
CA MET A 1 11.46 60.51 -21.18
C MET A 1 10.25 60.03 -20.38
N ALA A 2 10.18 60.58 -19.17
CA ALA A 2 9.08 60.87 -18.28
C ALA A 2 8.23 59.67 -17.82
N LEU A 3 8.35 59.10 -16.63
CA LEU A 3 8.02 59.61 -15.28
C LEU A 3 6.59 60.18 -15.13
N ALA A 4 5.72 59.48 -14.42
CA ALA A 4 4.84 60.08 -13.44
C ALA A 4 4.34 59.00 -12.47
N ALA A 5 4.70 59.20 -11.22
CA ALA A 5 4.16 58.58 -10.01
C ALA A 5 3.01 59.48 -9.48
N CYS A 6 2.13 58.90 -8.61
CA CYS A 6 1.44 59.53 -7.47
C CYS A 6 0.44 58.49 -6.95
N SER A 7 0.56 57.98 -5.82
CA SER A 7 0.46 58.35 -4.39
C SER A 7 -0.95 58.17 -3.82
N SER A 8 -1.01 57.26 -2.86
CA SER A 8 -1.61 57.29 -1.51
C SER A 8 -3.03 57.80 -1.28
N SER A 9 -3.82 57.01 -0.55
CA SER A 9 -4.41 57.51 0.73
C SER A 9 -4.97 56.34 1.55
N ALA A 10 -4.48 56.22 2.75
CA ALA A 10 -5.01 55.44 3.86
C ALA A 10 -6.19 56.17 4.49
N THR A 11 -7.20 55.45 4.98
CA THR A 11 -8.10 55.99 6.02
C THR A 11 -8.44 54.89 7.02
N THR A 12 -8.32 55.32 8.25
CA THR A 12 -8.35 54.68 9.57
C THR A 12 -9.72 54.17 10.01
N ALA A 13 -9.68 53.24 10.94
CA ALA A 13 -10.75 52.63 11.74
C ALA A 13 -11.50 53.68 12.64
N PRO A 14 -12.60 53.27 13.27
CA PRO A 14 -12.55 53.30 14.72
C PRO A 14 -13.07 52.04 15.44
N VAL A 15 -12.53 51.87 16.63
CA VAL A 15 -12.80 50.99 17.74
C VAL A 15 -14.01 51.46 18.56
N ALA A 16 -14.84 50.56 19.11
CA ALA A 16 -15.52 50.68 20.41
C ALA A 16 -16.15 49.35 20.78
N SER A 17 -15.74 48.72 21.79
CA SER A 17 -16.00 48.75 23.24
C SER A 17 -17.05 47.72 23.66
N ALA A 18 -16.63 46.80 24.50
CA ALA A 18 -17.45 45.91 25.33
C ALA A 18 -18.11 46.65 26.50
N PRO A 19 -19.10 46.10 27.13
CA PRO A 19 -18.88 45.81 28.54
C PRO A 19 -19.32 44.41 29.02
N ALA A 20 -18.80 44.14 30.20
CA ALA A 20 -18.74 42.93 30.97
C ALA A 20 -19.96 42.69 31.91
N THR A 21 -19.91 41.53 32.55
CA THR A 21 -20.40 41.08 33.85
C THR A 21 -21.84 40.58 34.00
N SER A 22 -21.96 39.33 34.38
CA SER A 22 -22.25 38.88 35.74
C SER A 22 -22.46 37.35 35.86
N ALA A 23 -21.69 36.70 36.69
CA ALA A 23 -22.09 35.51 37.46
C ALA A 23 -22.55 36.01 38.84
N PRO A 24 -23.16 35.27 39.74
CA PRO A 24 -23.12 33.81 39.98
C PRO A 24 -24.52 33.22 40.32
N VAL A 25 -24.70 31.95 40.58
CA VAL A 25 -25.10 31.30 41.84
C VAL A 25 -25.04 29.79 41.75
N ALA A 26 -24.39 29.21 42.74
CA ALA A 26 -24.31 27.79 43.02
C ALA A 26 -25.62 27.26 43.62
N SER A 27 -25.98 26.01 43.35
CA SER A 27 -26.75 25.21 44.31
C SER A 27 -26.34 23.74 44.22
N ALA A 28 -26.19 23.16 45.39
CA ALA A 28 -25.56 21.91 45.67
C ALA A 28 -26.46 20.67 45.52
N ALA A 29 -25.79 19.54 45.28
CA ALA A 29 -25.94 18.20 45.80
C ALA A 29 -27.26 17.43 45.62
N THR A 30 -27.14 16.26 44.99
CA THR A 30 -27.33 14.98 45.67
C THR A 30 -26.73 13.84 44.85
N GLY A 31 -26.06 12.91 45.54
CA GLY A 31 -25.28 11.84 44.93
C GLY A 31 -26.12 10.71 44.34
N SER A 32 -25.53 10.00 43.40
CA SER A 32 -25.83 8.59 43.17
C SER A 32 -24.62 7.91 42.53
N SER A 33 -24.19 6.88 43.26
CA SER A 33 -23.38 5.70 42.92
C SER A 33 -22.74 5.62 41.51
N ALA A 34 -21.42 5.46 41.51
CA ALA A 34 -20.58 5.03 40.40
C ALA A 34 -20.87 3.59 40.00
N PRO A 35 -20.84 3.28 38.71
CA PRO A 35 -20.55 1.94 38.20
C PRO A 35 -19.06 1.85 37.87
N GLY A 36 -18.50 0.74 38.30
CA GLY A 36 -17.26 0.09 38.05
C GLY A 36 -16.24 0.71 37.09
N SER A 37 -15.06 0.92 37.61
CA SER A 37 -13.82 1.07 36.85
C SER A 37 -13.64 -0.09 35.89
N SER A 38 -13.87 0.13 34.59
CA SER A 38 -13.26 -0.72 33.57
C SER A 38 -11.76 -0.41 33.67
N THR A 39 -10.99 -1.38 34.09
CA THR A 39 -9.54 -1.40 33.97
C THR A 39 -9.20 -1.17 32.50
N ALA A 40 -8.71 0.03 32.19
CA ALA A 40 -8.03 0.31 30.95
C ALA A 40 -6.93 -0.76 30.81
N ALA A 41 -7.02 -1.56 29.74
CA ALA A 41 -5.92 -2.43 29.35
C ALA A 41 -4.67 -1.57 29.31
N GLY A 42 -3.69 -1.92 30.12
CA GLY A 42 -2.44 -1.19 30.23
C GLY A 42 -1.83 -1.03 28.84
N SER A 43 -1.67 0.22 28.41
CA SER A 43 -0.84 0.56 27.28
C SER A 43 0.55 -0.01 27.62
N ALA A 44 0.95 -1.06 26.91
CA ALA A 44 2.32 -1.53 26.97
C ALA A 44 3.22 -0.33 26.66
N ALA A 45 4.22 -0.10 27.51
CA ALA A 45 5.20 0.95 27.25
C ALA A 45 5.78 0.75 25.85
N PRO A 46 5.97 1.82 25.05
CA PRO A 46 6.50 1.69 23.72
C PRO A 46 7.84 0.94 23.83
N VAL A 47 7.92 -0.19 23.13
CA VAL A 47 9.15 -0.96 23.05
C VAL A 47 10.13 -0.08 22.27
N SER A 48 11.09 0.52 22.95
CA SER A 48 12.08 1.37 22.31
C SER A 48 12.86 0.52 21.30
N TYR A 49 12.82 0.94 20.00
CA TYR A 49 13.65 0.33 18.98
C TYR A 49 15.13 0.44 19.39
N ARG A 50 15.90 -0.59 19.07
CA ARG A 50 17.34 -0.55 19.28
C ARG A 50 17.97 -0.02 18.00
N CYS A 51 18.80 0.99 18.11
CA CYS A 51 19.74 1.31 17.06
C CYS A 51 21.01 0.53 17.35
N THR A 52 21.18 -0.61 16.71
CA THR A 52 22.49 -1.25 16.72
C THR A 52 23.46 -0.26 16.10
N LYS A 53 24.37 0.29 16.90
CA LYS A 53 25.44 1.17 16.41
C LYS A 53 26.44 0.32 15.63
N GLY A 54 25.99 -0.23 14.52
CA GLY A 54 26.80 -0.97 13.58
C GLY A 54 26.88 -0.17 12.31
N SER A 55 28.07 0.13 11.86
CA SER A 55 28.37 0.66 10.54
C SER A 55 28.02 -0.38 9.47
N GLY A 56 26.74 -0.60 9.22
CA GLY A 56 26.29 -1.54 8.20
C GLY A 56 25.47 -0.83 7.15
N THR A 57 25.69 -1.19 5.89
CA THR A 57 24.77 -0.88 4.81
C THR A 57 23.85 -2.08 4.62
N LEU A 58 22.56 -1.87 4.67
CA LEU A 58 21.55 -2.85 4.31
C LEU A 58 21.12 -2.64 2.87
N ASN A 59 21.01 -3.72 2.12
CA ASN A 59 20.55 -3.69 0.74
C ASN A 59 19.26 -4.49 0.60
N GLY A 60 18.23 -3.87 0.11
CA GLY A 60 16.95 -4.51 -0.20
C GLY A 60 16.57 -4.31 -1.65
N ALA A 61 15.72 -5.18 -2.17
CA ALA A 61 15.17 -5.03 -3.50
C ALA A 61 13.75 -5.58 -3.59
N GLY A 62 12.95 -5.05 -4.50
CA GLY A 62 11.65 -5.63 -4.77
C GLY A 62 10.56 -4.66 -5.16
N SER A 63 9.43 -4.78 -4.50
CA SER A 63 8.19 -4.12 -4.83
C SER A 63 8.34 -2.63 -5.10
N THR A 64 7.81 -2.20 -6.25
CA THR A 64 7.66 -0.78 -6.57
C THR A 64 6.45 -0.16 -5.86
N PHE A 65 5.50 -0.97 -5.41
CA PHE A 65 4.34 -0.54 -4.64
C PHE A 65 4.77 0.16 -3.34
N ILE A 66 5.64 -0.45 -2.54
CA ILE A 66 6.09 0.12 -1.26
C ILE A 66 7.22 1.16 -1.41
N ASN A 67 7.80 1.32 -2.60
CA ASN A 67 9.01 2.13 -2.79
C ASN A 67 8.90 3.55 -2.22
N PRO A 68 7.82 4.32 -2.39
CA PRO A 68 7.69 5.65 -1.78
C PRO A 68 7.80 5.63 -0.26
N LEU A 69 7.14 4.67 0.40
CA LEU A 69 7.15 4.53 1.85
C LEU A 69 8.51 4.00 2.34
N LEU A 70 9.01 2.93 1.74
CA LEU A 70 10.26 2.29 2.19
C LEU A 70 11.47 3.21 2.01
N SER A 71 11.50 4.01 0.94
CA SER A 71 12.53 5.04 0.73
C SER A 71 12.49 6.12 1.82
N LYS A 72 11.28 6.56 2.22
CA LYS A 72 11.11 7.50 3.34
C LYS A 72 11.56 6.87 4.66
N MET A 73 11.14 5.63 4.92
CA MET A 73 11.53 4.86 6.10
C MET A 73 13.05 4.69 6.18
N ALA A 74 13.71 4.34 5.08
CA ALA A 74 15.16 4.18 4.99
C ALA A 74 15.90 5.48 5.35
N GLY A 75 15.45 6.62 4.81
CA GLY A 75 16.02 7.94 5.12
C GLY A 75 15.86 8.34 6.59
N ASP A 76 14.68 8.13 7.16
CA ASP A 76 14.41 8.44 8.57
C ASP A 76 15.19 7.52 9.50
N TYR A 77 15.27 6.21 9.20
CA TYR A 77 16.05 5.25 9.98
C TYR A 77 17.54 5.56 9.93
N ASN A 78 18.07 5.94 8.76
CA ASN A 78 19.45 6.40 8.64
C ASN A 78 19.73 7.63 9.53
N THR A 79 18.82 8.61 9.52
CA THR A 79 18.94 9.80 10.37
C THR A 79 18.95 9.46 11.86
N LYS A 80 18.12 8.50 12.28
CA LYS A 80 17.97 8.11 13.69
C LYS A 80 19.06 7.16 14.18
N CYS A 81 19.42 6.18 13.36
CA CYS A 81 20.27 5.06 13.76
C CYS A 81 21.63 5.03 13.05
N GLY A 82 21.87 5.87 12.02
CA GLY A 82 23.13 5.88 11.27
C GLY A 82 23.33 4.67 10.34
N VAL A 83 22.30 3.81 10.18
CA VAL A 83 22.36 2.66 9.28
C VAL A 83 21.83 3.06 7.92
N GLN A 84 22.64 2.88 6.88
CA GLN A 84 22.23 3.14 5.51
C GLN A 84 21.41 1.95 4.97
N VAL A 85 20.22 2.23 4.47
CA VAL A 85 19.37 1.23 3.81
C VAL A 85 19.21 1.62 2.34
N ASN A 86 19.77 0.82 1.44
CA ASN A 86 19.61 0.99 0.00
C ASN A 86 18.49 0.09 -0.48
N TYR A 87 17.51 0.66 -1.18
CA TYR A 87 16.41 -0.10 -1.74
C TYR A 87 16.35 0.03 -3.26
N GLN A 88 16.27 -1.12 -3.96
CA GLN A 88 16.14 -1.19 -5.41
C GLN A 88 14.71 -1.53 -5.79
N SER A 89 14.01 -0.57 -6.37
CA SER A 89 12.61 -0.69 -6.84
C SER A 89 12.57 -1.42 -8.19
N ILE A 90 12.64 -2.76 -8.18
CA ILE A 90 12.76 -3.62 -9.38
C ILE A 90 11.60 -4.59 -9.60
N GLY A 91 10.50 -4.37 -8.87
CA GLY A 91 9.32 -5.23 -8.86
C GLY A 91 9.47 -6.44 -7.93
N SER A 92 8.33 -6.95 -7.45
CA SER A 92 8.28 -8.05 -6.47
C SER A 92 8.99 -9.31 -6.97
N GLY A 93 8.81 -9.69 -8.24
CA GLY A 93 9.49 -10.84 -8.80
C GLY A 93 11.01 -10.69 -8.87
N GLY A 94 11.48 -9.47 -9.22
CA GLY A 94 12.91 -9.13 -9.19
C GLY A 94 13.48 -9.19 -7.77
N GLY A 95 12.73 -8.67 -6.78
CA GLY A 95 13.12 -8.69 -5.37
C GLY A 95 13.20 -10.09 -4.80
N VAL A 96 12.20 -10.94 -5.03
CA VAL A 96 12.22 -12.36 -4.62
C VAL A 96 13.42 -13.07 -5.22
N LYS A 97 13.70 -12.87 -6.52
CA LYS A 97 14.85 -13.48 -7.17
C LYS A 97 16.18 -13.00 -6.61
N ALA A 98 16.35 -11.70 -6.38
CA ALA A 98 17.56 -11.13 -5.79
C ALA A 98 17.79 -11.67 -4.36
N TRP A 99 16.73 -11.79 -3.55
CA TRP A 99 16.78 -12.36 -2.21
C TRP A 99 17.14 -13.86 -2.26
N GLN A 100 16.52 -14.66 -3.13
CA GLN A 100 16.86 -16.07 -3.32
C GLN A 100 18.33 -16.30 -3.72
N GLN A 101 18.90 -15.36 -4.47
CA GLN A 101 20.29 -15.40 -4.93
C GLN A 101 21.28 -14.79 -3.90
N ASN A 102 20.80 -14.34 -2.74
CA ASN A 102 21.60 -13.66 -1.70
C ASN A 102 22.38 -12.44 -2.23
N THR A 103 21.83 -11.74 -3.23
CA THR A 103 22.42 -10.49 -3.74
C THR A 103 21.94 -9.25 -2.99
N VAL A 104 20.92 -9.42 -2.15
CA VAL A 104 20.39 -8.41 -1.22
C VAL A 104 20.14 -9.05 0.15
N ASP A 105 20.09 -8.22 1.20
CA ASP A 105 19.89 -8.65 2.58
C ASP A 105 18.42 -8.97 2.89
N PHE A 106 17.49 -8.29 2.17
CA PHE A 106 16.05 -8.55 2.25
C PHE A 106 15.36 -8.35 0.89
N GLY A 107 14.31 -9.11 0.66
CA GLY A 107 13.37 -8.90 -0.44
C GLY A 107 12.14 -8.12 0.00
N ALA A 108 11.41 -7.50 -0.93
CA ALA A 108 10.08 -6.96 -0.68
C ALA A 108 9.12 -7.35 -1.82
N SER A 109 7.92 -7.82 -1.45
CA SER A 109 6.93 -8.30 -2.40
C SER A 109 5.50 -8.02 -1.92
N ASP A 110 4.61 -7.60 -2.85
CA ASP A 110 3.18 -7.43 -2.56
C ASP A 110 2.36 -8.70 -2.86
N ALA A 111 3.05 -9.80 -3.01
CA ALA A 111 2.50 -11.14 -3.02
C ALA A 111 3.37 -12.00 -2.11
N PHE A 112 2.77 -12.77 -1.22
CA PHE A 112 3.52 -13.77 -0.46
C PHE A 112 4.20 -14.77 -1.39
N LEU A 113 5.21 -15.46 -0.89
CA LEU A 113 5.98 -16.44 -1.67
C LEU A 113 5.09 -17.60 -2.10
N ALA A 114 5.15 -17.94 -3.39
CA ALA A 114 4.59 -19.19 -3.87
C ALA A 114 5.41 -20.38 -3.33
N ASP A 115 4.79 -21.55 -3.22
CA ASP A 115 5.48 -22.76 -2.74
C ASP A 115 6.72 -23.11 -3.57
N SER A 116 6.68 -22.84 -4.88
CA SER A 116 7.84 -22.99 -5.76
C SER A 116 8.98 -21.99 -5.45
N GLU A 117 8.64 -20.77 -4.99
CA GLU A 117 9.62 -19.77 -4.59
C GLU A 117 10.24 -20.13 -3.23
N ILE A 118 9.43 -20.66 -2.30
CA ILE A 118 9.92 -21.21 -1.03
C ILE A 118 10.86 -22.39 -1.28
N ALA A 119 10.47 -23.32 -2.15
CA ALA A 119 11.31 -24.46 -2.52
C ALA A 119 12.64 -24.04 -3.15
N ALA A 120 12.62 -23.01 -4.02
CA ALA A 120 13.84 -22.47 -4.64
C ALA A 120 14.77 -21.78 -3.60
N ALA A 121 14.23 -21.25 -2.51
CA ALA A 121 14.98 -20.62 -1.42
C ALA A 121 15.55 -21.63 -0.40
N ALA A 122 15.13 -22.88 -0.42
CA ALA A 122 15.38 -23.88 0.64
C ALA A 122 16.87 -24.13 0.93
N ALA A 123 17.76 -23.98 -0.08
CA ALA A 123 19.21 -24.13 0.10
C ALA A 123 19.79 -23.06 1.04
N ASN A 124 19.19 -21.87 1.10
CA ASN A 124 19.62 -20.73 1.93
C ASN A 124 18.97 -20.76 3.32
N GLY A 125 17.79 -21.38 3.46
CA GLY A 125 17.09 -21.49 4.73
C GLY A 125 15.58 -21.38 4.60
N VAL A 126 14.92 -21.25 5.74
CA VAL A 126 13.47 -21.07 5.85
C VAL A 126 13.16 -19.58 5.70
N PRO A 127 12.27 -19.17 4.77
CA PRO A 127 11.84 -17.79 4.65
C PRO A 127 10.98 -17.35 5.85
N VAL A 128 11.07 -16.07 6.18
CA VAL A 128 10.16 -15.35 7.09
C VAL A 128 9.59 -14.18 6.28
N GLU A 129 8.28 -14.15 6.17
CA GLU A 129 7.52 -13.11 5.48
C GLU A 129 6.86 -12.21 6.52
N ILE A 130 7.15 -10.92 6.50
CA ILE A 130 6.71 -9.94 7.51
C ILE A 130 5.90 -8.86 6.80
N PRO A 131 4.57 -8.80 6.97
CA PRO A 131 3.75 -7.70 6.48
C PRO A 131 4.23 -6.37 7.07
N VAL A 132 4.33 -5.33 6.25
CA VAL A 132 4.89 -4.05 6.72
C VAL A 132 4.02 -2.83 6.45
N THR A 133 3.01 -2.95 5.60
CA THR A 133 2.04 -1.90 5.33
C THR A 133 0.87 -2.41 4.51
N PHE A 134 -0.23 -1.68 4.51
CA PHE A 134 -1.36 -1.88 3.61
C PHE A 134 -1.46 -0.76 2.59
N GLY A 135 -2.04 -1.05 1.43
CA GLY A 135 -2.28 -0.06 0.40
C GLY A 135 -3.39 -0.48 -0.55
N ALA A 136 -3.66 0.34 -1.55
CA ALA A 136 -4.67 0.10 -2.56
C ALA A 136 -4.06 0.07 -3.96
N VAL A 137 -4.48 -0.87 -4.78
CA VAL A 137 -4.29 -0.82 -6.22
C VAL A 137 -5.48 -0.10 -6.84
N VAL A 138 -5.26 1.04 -7.46
CA VAL A 138 -6.32 1.83 -8.07
C VAL A 138 -6.34 1.65 -9.59
N VAL A 139 -7.54 1.69 -10.18
CA VAL A 139 -7.72 1.79 -11.63
C VAL A 139 -7.60 3.25 -11.99
N ALA A 140 -6.40 3.66 -12.34
CA ALA A 140 -6.06 5.03 -12.71
C ALA A 140 -6.27 5.27 -14.21
N TYR A 141 -6.66 6.48 -14.57
CA TYR A 141 -6.95 6.80 -15.98
C TYR A 141 -6.58 8.24 -16.33
N ASN A 142 -6.46 8.51 -17.63
CA ASN A 142 -6.23 9.85 -18.17
C ASN A 142 -7.28 10.17 -19.22
N LEU A 143 -8.19 11.07 -18.89
CA LEU A 143 -9.23 11.57 -19.80
C LEU A 143 -9.25 13.10 -19.77
N THR A 144 -8.96 13.70 -20.89
CA THR A 144 -8.99 15.15 -21.03
C THR A 144 -10.38 15.70 -20.72
N GLY A 145 -10.45 16.66 -19.78
CA GLY A 145 -11.70 17.35 -19.43
C GLY A 145 -12.59 16.62 -18.42
N LEU A 146 -12.19 15.45 -17.91
CA LEU A 146 -12.93 14.72 -16.89
C LEU A 146 -12.24 14.86 -15.52
N ALA A 147 -12.87 15.59 -14.60
CA ALA A 147 -12.30 15.90 -13.28
C ALA A 147 -12.84 15.01 -12.14
N SER A 148 -13.95 14.31 -12.35
CA SER A 148 -14.60 13.50 -11.29
C SER A 148 -14.11 12.05 -11.34
N PRO A 149 -13.99 11.37 -10.19
CA PRO A 149 -13.75 9.94 -10.18
C PRO A 149 -14.90 9.21 -10.88
N LEU A 150 -14.53 8.31 -11.80
CA LEU A 150 -15.47 7.43 -12.46
C LEU A 150 -15.83 6.26 -11.53
N LYS A 151 -17.07 5.81 -11.59
CA LYS A 151 -17.53 4.60 -10.95
C LYS A 151 -17.31 3.42 -11.88
N MET A 152 -16.67 2.37 -11.37
CA MET A 152 -16.44 1.14 -12.14
C MET A 152 -16.92 -0.07 -11.36
N THR A 153 -17.74 -0.88 -12.01
CA THR A 153 -18.13 -2.21 -11.51
C THR A 153 -17.02 -3.23 -11.79
N PRO A 154 -17.03 -4.40 -11.11
CA PRO A 154 -16.12 -5.50 -11.44
C PRO A 154 -16.13 -5.87 -12.92
N ASP A 155 -17.33 -5.95 -13.54
CA ASP A 155 -17.50 -6.30 -14.95
C ASP A 155 -16.90 -5.25 -15.90
N ILE A 156 -17.01 -3.96 -15.56
CA ILE A 156 -16.38 -2.88 -16.34
C ILE A 156 -14.87 -3.02 -16.29
N ILE A 157 -14.29 -3.20 -15.11
CA ILE A 157 -12.84 -3.33 -14.96
C ILE A 157 -12.35 -4.56 -15.72
N ALA A 158 -12.96 -5.73 -15.51
CA ALA A 158 -12.62 -6.94 -16.25
C ALA A 158 -12.79 -6.75 -17.76
N GLY A 159 -13.89 -6.13 -18.21
CA GLY A 159 -14.17 -5.84 -19.61
C GLY A 159 -13.10 -4.99 -20.28
N ILE A 160 -12.58 -3.98 -19.60
CA ILE A 160 -11.48 -3.14 -20.08
C ILE A 160 -10.20 -3.97 -20.27
N PHE A 161 -9.78 -4.71 -19.24
CA PHE A 161 -8.53 -5.47 -19.30
C PHE A 161 -8.61 -6.76 -20.13
N LEU A 162 -9.82 -7.20 -20.48
CA LEU A 162 -10.07 -8.25 -21.47
C LEU A 162 -10.19 -7.70 -22.91
N GLY A 163 -10.20 -6.38 -23.10
CA GLY A 163 -10.41 -5.74 -24.41
C GLY A 163 -11.83 -5.86 -24.95
N LYS A 164 -12.81 -6.12 -24.09
CA LYS A 164 -14.23 -6.15 -24.43
C LYS A 164 -14.87 -4.76 -24.41
N ILE A 165 -14.39 -3.88 -23.54
CA ILE A 165 -14.74 -2.46 -23.45
C ILE A 165 -13.56 -1.70 -24.02
N THR A 166 -13.76 -1.04 -25.17
CA THR A 166 -12.68 -0.43 -25.98
C THR A 166 -12.77 1.08 -26.12
N THR A 167 -13.87 1.68 -25.66
CA THR A 167 -14.08 3.14 -25.70
C THR A 167 -14.65 3.63 -24.36
N TRP A 168 -14.32 4.88 -24.01
CA TRP A 168 -14.75 5.44 -22.74
C TRP A 168 -16.25 5.73 -22.65
N ASN A 169 -16.93 5.93 -23.78
CA ASN A 169 -18.40 6.07 -23.85
C ASN A 169 -19.15 4.74 -23.99
N ASP A 170 -18.52 3.62 -23.66
CA ASP A 170 -19.20 2.32 -23.64
C ASP A 170 -20.48 2.38 -22.82
N PRO A 171 -21.59 1.75 -23.27
CA PRO A 171 -22.86 1.77 -22.56
C PRO A 171 -22.79 1.31 -21.09
N ALA A 172 -21.88 0.36 -20.74
CA ALA A 172 -21.71 -0.10 -19.37
C ALA A 172 -21.07 1.00 -18.49
N LEU A 173 -20.04 1.70 -19.00
CA LEU A 173 -19.43 2.85 -18.33
C LEU A 173 -20.43 3.99 -18.16
N ALA A 174 -21.21 4.31 -19.20
CA ALA A 174 -22.22 5.36 -19.16
C ALA A 174 -23.33 5.05 -18.12
N ALA A 175 -23.78 3.80 -18.05
CA ALA A 175 -24.79 3.37 -17.08
C ALA A 175 -24.30 3.47 -15.63
N ALA A 176 -23.02 3.18 -15.38
CA ALA A 176 -22.42 3.31 -14.04
C ALA A 176 -22.17 4.78 -13.64
N ASN A 177 -22.15 5.73 -14.61
CA ASN A 177 -21.82 7.12 -14.42
C ASN A 177 -22.93 8.07 -14.94
N PRO A 178 -24.16 7.99 -14.43
CA PRO A 178 -25.26 8.83 -14.90
C PRO A 178 -24.94 10.31 -14.71
N GLY A 179 -25.20 11.12 -15.74
CA GLY A 179 -24.95 12.56 -15.75
C GLY A 179 -23.51 12.96 -16.11
N VAL A 180 -22.61 12.00 -16.32
CA VAL A 180 -21.25 12.24 -16.83
C VAL A 180 -21.22 12.07 -18.36
N THR A 181 -20.75 13.09 -19.07
CA THR A 181 -20.53 12.99 -20.53
C THR A 181 -19.19 12.32 -20.76
N LEU A 182 -19.22 11.05 -21.14
CA LEU A 182 -18.03 10.28 -21.46
C LEU A 182 -17.62 10.48 -22.93
N PRO A 183 -16.31 10.68 -23.21
CA PRO A 183 -15.83 10.89 -24.58
C PRO A 183 -15.82 9.59 -25.39
N THR A 184 -15.84 9.70 -26.71
CA THR A 184 -15.70 8.56 -27.63
C THR A 184 -14.24 8.08 -27.77
N THR A 185 -13.34 8.61 -26.96
CA THR A 185 -11.91 8.27 -26.95
C THR A 185 -11.72 6.77 -26.77
N ALA A 186 -10.81 6.18 -27.52
CA ALA A 186 -10.44 4.78 -27.36
C ALA A 186 -9.71 4.54 -26.03
N ILE A 187 -9.99 3.40 -25.39
CA ILE A 187 -9.29 2.97 -24.19
C ILE A 187 -7.91 2.41 -24.57
N SER A 188 -6.86 2.93 -23.94
CA SER A 188 -5.49 2.45 -24.06
C SER A 188 -5.04 1.83 -22.74
N VAL A 189 -5.00 0.50 -22.69
CA VAL A 189 -4.62 -0.23 -21.48
C VAL A 189 -3.10 -0.22 -21.30
N VAL A 190 -2.64 0.08 -20.08
CA VAL A 190 -1.24 -0.03 -19.67
C VAL A 190 -1.16 -1.01 -18.49
N HIS A 191 -0.31 -2.02 -18.63
CA HIS A 191 -0.11 -3.04 -17.59
C HIS A 191 1.36 -3.22 -17.27
N ARG A 192 1.69 -3.98 -16.24
CA ARG A 192 3.07 -4.29 -15.86
C ARG A 192 3.71 -5.28 -16.83
N SER A 193 4.99 -5.05 -17.15
CA SER A 193 5.82 -5.94 -17.96
C SER A 193 6.81 -6.77 -17.13
N ASP A 194 7.00 -6.40 -15.87
CA ASP A 194 7.87 -7.09 -14.91
C ASP A 194 7.07 -8.00 -13.97
N GLY A 195 7.74 -8.86 -13.22
CA GLY A 195 7.12 -9.65 -12.15
C GLY A 195 6.68 -8.74 -11.00
N SER A 196 5.39 -8.52 -10.84
CA SER A 196 4.81 -7.44 -10.04
C SER A 196 3.85 -7.95 -8.97
N GLY A 197 4.04 -7.52 -7.72
CA GLY A 197 3.07 -7.74 -6.66
C GLY A 197 1.80 -6.93 -6.87
N THR A 198 1.88 -5.70 -7.42
CA THR A 198 0.71 -4.92 -7.82
C THR A 198 -0.14 -5.66 -8.85
N THR A 199 0.52 -6.32 -9.84
CA THR A 199 -0.17 -7.23 -10.78
C THR A 199 -0.81 -8.39 -10.04
N SER A 200 -0.12 -8.99 -9.07
CA SER A 200 -0.68 -10.10 -8.28
C SER A 200 -1.95 -9.68 -7.56
N ILE A 201 -1.94 -8.55 -6.84
CA ILE A 201 -3.14 -8.01 -6.16
C ILE A 201 -4.27 -7.79 -7.16
N PHE A 202 -4.00 -7.11 -8.26
CA PHE A 202 -4.99 -6.78 -9.28
C PHE A 202 -5.57 -8.02 -9.97
N THR A 203 -4.73 -8.99 -10.32
CA THR A 203 -5.18 -10.22 -10.98
C THR A 203 -5.91 -11.17 -10.02
N HIS A 204 -5.57 -11.18 -8.73
CA HIS A 204 -6.38 -11.87 -7.73
C HIS A 204 -7.78 -11.27 -7.63
N TYR A 205 -7.90 -9.93 -7.67
CA TYR A 205 -9.20 -9.28 -7.72
C TYR A 205 -9.96 -9.68 -8.98
N LEU A 206 -9.36 -9.58 -10.17
CA LEU A 206 -10.04 -9.97 -11.43
C LEU A 206 -10.48 -11.44 -11.42
N THR A 207 -9.64 -12.31 -10.86
CA THR A 207 -9.96 -13.75 -10.69
C THR A 207 -11.16 -13.96 -9.75
N ALA A 208 -11.24 -13.17 -8.67
CA ALA A 208 -12.33 -13.28 -7.70
C ALA A 208 -13.68 -12.78 -8.24
N VAL A 209 -13.67 -11.85 -9.22
CA VAL A 209 -14.89 -11.15 -9.65
C VAL A 209 -15.32 -11.45 -11.10
N SER A 210 -14.47 -12.12 -11.91
CA SER A 210 -14.74 -12.31 -13.34
C SER A 210 -14.44 -13.74 -13.81
N PRO A 211 -15.45 -14.59 -14.02
CA PRO A 211 -15.28 -15.89 -14.66
C PRO A 211 -14.67 -15.80 -16.06
N ASP A 212 -14.96 -14.74 -16.80
CA ASP A 212 -14.40 -14.49 -18.12
C ASP A 212 -12.89 -14.26 -18.06
N TRP A 213 -12.42 -13.57 -17.02
CA TRP A 213 -10.99 -13.40 -16.76
C TRP A 213 -10.30 -14.75 -16.51
N VAL A 214 -10.89 -15.59 -15.63
CA VAL A 214 -10.38 -16.94 -15.33
C VAL A 214 -10.33 -17.79 -16.61
N THR A 215 -11.37 -17.72 -17.44
CA THR A 215 -11.42 -18.48 -18.70
C THR A 215 -10.38 -18.00 -19.68
N THR A 216 -10.27 -16.69 -19.91
CA THR A 216 -9.43 -16.12 -20.96
C THR A 216 -7.95 -16.16 -20.58
N VAL A 217 -7.59 -15.75 -19.36
CA VAL A 217 -6.19 -15.62 -18.91
C VAL A 217 -5.68 -16.90 -18.27
N GLY A 218 -6.52 -17.59 -17.50
CA GLY A 218 -6.14 -18.82 -16.79
C GLY A 218 -6.44 -20.11 -17.56
N GLY A 219 -7.14 -20.03 -18.70
CA GLY A 219 -7.60 -21.23 -19.40
C GLY A 219 -8.60 -22.05 -18.59
N GLY A 220 -9.37 -21.40 -17.72
CA GLY A 220 -10.33 -22.01 -16.78
C GLY A 220 -9.70 -22.38 -15.41
N ASP A 221 -8.40 -22.14 -15.23
CA ASP A 221 -7.70 -22.42 -13.97
C ASP A 221 -7.47 -21.09 -13.20
N PRO A 222 -8.16 -20.86 -12.06
CA PRO A 222 -8.02 -19.62 -11.30
C PRO A 222 -6.59 -19.40 -10.75
N THR A 223 -5.81 -20.45 -10.55
CA THR A 223 -4.42 -20.33 -10.06
C THR A 223 -3.48 -19.78 -11.12
N LYS A 224 -3.86 -19.86 -12.39
CA LYS A 224 -3.09 -19.32 -13.53
C LYS A 224 -3.54 -17.93 -13.94
N SER A 225 -4.76 -17.51 -13.51
CA SER A 225 -5.30 -16.19 -13.80
C SER A 225 -4.90 -15.11 -12.77
N ALA A 226 -4.29 -15.52 -11.64
CA ALA A 226 -3.84 -14.65 -10.57
C ALA A 226 -2.37 -14.90 -10.24
N ALA A 227 -1.48 -13.98 -10.63
CA ALA A 227 -0.03 -14.14 -10.45
C ALA A 227 0.72 -12.81 -10.55
N LYS A 228 2.00 -12.82 -10.16
CA LYS A 228 2.92 -11.69 -10.38
C LYS A 228 3.16 -11.38 -11.87
N THR A 229 2.87 -12.34 -12.76
CA THR A 229 2.97 -12.21 -14.22
C THR A 229 1.88 -13.05 -14.86
N VAL A 230 1.12 -12.44 -15.76
CA VAL A 230 0.08 -13.10 -16.58
C VAL A 230 0.25 -12.72 -18.04
N THR A 231 -0.36 -13.50 -18.94
CA THR A 231 -0.47 -13.10 -20.35
C THR A 231 -1.64 -12.15 -20.51
N TRP A 232 -1.35 -10.88 -20.71
CA TRP A 232 -2.38 -9.85 -20.88
C TRP A 232 -3.04 -9.97 -22.26
N PRO A 233 -4.39 -9.96 -22.32
CA PRO A 233 -5.11 -10.01 -23.59
C PRO A 233 -4.91 -8.76 -24.44
N VAL A 234 -4.77 -7.59 -23.81
CA VAL A 234 -4.62 -6.29 -24.46
C VAL A 234 -3.70 -5.38 -23.67
N GLY A 235 -3.24 -4.32 -24.29
CA GLY A 235 -2.50 -3.25 -23.66
C GLY A 235 -1.01 -3.26 -23.94
N GLN A 236 -0.32 -2.28 -23.36
CA GLN A 236 1.13 -2.12 -23.45
C GLN A 236 1.78 -2.37 -22.08
N GLY A 237 2.89 -3.10 -22.10
CA GLY A 237 3.66 -3.38 -20.90
C GLY A 237 4.58 -2.22 -20.53
N ALA A 238 4.60 -1.87 -19.24
CA ALA A 238 5.51 -0.87 -18.66
C ALA A 238 6.13 -1.39 -17.35
N SER A 239 7.38 -1.03 -17.08
CA SER A 239 8.11 -1.52 -15.92
C SER A 239 7.81 -0.68 -14.67
N GLY A 240 7.50 -1.33 -13.58
CA GLY A 240 7.22 -0.71 -12.29
C GLY A 240 5.90 0.07 -12.23
N ASN A 241 5.50 0.53 -11.04
CA ASN A 241 4.39 1.48 -10.90
C ASN A 241 4.71 2.78 -11.62
N GLU A 242 5.97 3.20 -11.63
CA GLU A 242 6.48 4.40 -12.31
C GLU A 242 6.20 4.36 -13.81
N GLY A 243 6.53 3.25 -14.46
CA GLY A 243 6.33 3.07 -15.90
C GLY A 243 4.86 3.05 -16.29
N VAL A 244 4.02 2.34 -15.52
CA VAL A 244 2.55 2.33 -15.76
C VAL A 244 1.98 3.74 -15.55
N THR A 245 2.39 4.44 -14.50
CA THR A 245 2.00 5.84 -14.24
C THR A 245 2.32 6.75 -15.43
N GLN A 246 3.52 6.66 -15.99
CA GLN A 246 3.92 7.46 -17.16
C GLN A 246 3.14 7.07 -18.42
N GLY A 247 2.89 5.78 -18.64
CA GLY A 247 2.09 5.30 -19.76
C GLY A 247 0.66 5.84 -19.72
N ILE A 248 0.02 5.84 -18.56
CA ILE A 248 -1.32 6.41 -18.36
C ILE A 248 -1.30 7.92 -18.63
N LYS A 249 -0.36 8.66 -18.02
CA LYS A 249 -0.26 10.14 -18.19
C LYS A 249 0.01 10.57 -19.63
N GLY A 250 0.82 9.78 -20.33
CA GLY A 250 1.26 10.10 -21.68
C GLY A 250 0.21 9.88 -22.77
N THR A 251 -0.94 9.28 -22.44
CA THR A 251 -1.93 8.87 -23.45
C THR A 251 -3.32 9.33 -23.02
N ASP A 252 -3.98 10.17 -23.82
CA ASP A 252 -5.41 10.45 -23.65
C ASP A 252 -6.21 9.17 -23.88
N GLY A 253 -7.10 8.82 -22.96
CA GLY A 253 -7.77 7.52 -22.93
C GLY A 253 -6.96 6.41 -22.25
N GLY A 254 -5.79 6.72 -21.72
CA GLY A 254 -4.95 5.78 -20.96
C GLY A 254 -5.63 5.26 -19.69
N VAL A 255 -5.54 3.96 -19.43
CA VAL A 255 -6.00 3.31 -18.19
C VAL A 255 -5.02 2.24 -17.76
N GLY A 256 -4.84 2.08 -16.46
CA GLY A 256 -3.97 1.06 -15.90
C GLY A 256 -4.21 0.88 -14.40
N TYR A 257 -3.47 -0.02 -13.80
CA TYR A 257 -3.52 -0.27 -12.36
C TYR A 257 -2.18 0.10 -11.72
N ILE A 258 -2.23 0.90 -10.66
CA ILE A 258 -1.05 1.39 -9.92
C ILE A 258 -1.38 1.46 -8.42
N ASP A 259 -0.35 1.54 -7.59
CA ASP A 259 -0.55 1.89 -6.19
C ASP A 259 -1.10 3.32 -6.05
N VAL A 260 -2.01 3.52 -5.11
CA VAL A 260 -2.72 4.78 -4.90
C VAL A 260 -1.77 5.95 -4.62
N SER A 261 -0.62 5.72 -3.99
CA SER A 261 0.37 6.77 -3.72
C SER A 261 0.92 7.39 -5.00
N TYR A 262 1.12 6.57 -6.05
CA TYR A 262 1.55 7.07 -7.37
C TYR A 262 0.46 7.90 -8.05
N ALA A 263 -0.80 7.50 -7.93
CA ALA A 263 -1.92 8.27 -8.47
C ALA A 263 -2.00 9.66 -7.80
N ILE A 264 -1.91 9.69 -6.47
CA ILE A 264 -1.95 10.93 -5.68
C ILE A 264 -0.75 11.83 -5.98
N GLN A 265 0.47 11.30 -5.93
CA GLN A 265 1.70 12.08 -6.18
C GLN A 265 1.76 12.66 -7.59
N ASN A 266 1.18 11.97 -8.57
CA ASN A 266 1.16 12.38 -9.97
C ASN A 266 -0.13 13.07 -10.39
N GLN A 267 -1.08 13.27 -9.47
CA GLN A 267 -2.39 13.90 -9.72
C GLN A 267 -3.17 13.22 -10.84
N ILE A 268 -3.12 11.87 -10.88
CA ILE A 268 -3.87 11.07 -11.85
C ILE A 268 -5.20 10.69 -11.23
N PRO A 269 -6.33 10.95 -11.88
CA PRO A 269 -7.64 10.48 -11.43
C PRO A 269 -7.70 8.96 -11.43
N TYR A 270 -8.45 8.41 -10.47
CA TYR A 270 -8.68 6.97 -10.36
C TYR A 270 -10.15 6.70 -9.99
N ALA A 271 -10.61 5.51 -10.32
CA ALA A 271 -12.00 5.15 -10.19
C ALA A 271 -12.40 4.79 -8.75
N ASP A 272 -13.65 5.09 -8.40
CA ASP A 272 -14.36 4.43 -7.32
C ASP A 272 -14.75 3.04 -7.78
N VAL A 273 -14.38 2.01 -7.03
CA VAL A 273 -14.60 0.62 -7.41
C VAL A 273 -15.75 0.02 -6.59
N GLN A 274 -16.69 -0.63 -7.28
CA GLN A 274 -17.80 -1.31 -6.60
C GLN A 274 -17.29 -2.55 -5.87
N ASN A 275 -17.54 -2.60 -4.55
CA ASN A 275 -17.18 -3.73 -3.71
C ASN A 275 -18.26 -4.83 -3.71
N LYS A 276 -18.01 -5.90 -2.97
CA LYS A 276 -18.89 -7.08 -2.87
C LYS A 276 -20.29 -6.75 -2.35
N SER A 277 -20.46 -5.69 -1.54
CA SER A 277 -21.75 -5.21 -1.05
C SER A 277 -22.53 -4.34 -2.06
N GLY A 278 -21.94 -4.08 -3.24
CA GLY A 278 -22.54 -3.22 -4.26
C GLY A 278 -22.27 -1.72 -4.06
N THR A 279 -21.48 -1.35 -3.06
CA THR A 279 -21.14 0.05 -2.76
C THR A 279 -19.89 0.47 -3.55
N TYR A 280 -19.91 1.67 -4.14
CA TYR A 280 -18.73 2.24 -4.78
C TYR A 280 -17.82 2.85 -3.71
N ILE A 281 -16.59 2.36 -3.64
CA ILE A 281 -15.61 2.73 -2.61
C ILE A 281 -14.44 3.45 -3.26
N THR A 282 -14.13 4.63 -2.75
CA THR A 282 -12.89 5.34 -3.06
C THR A 282 -11.72 4.73 -2.27
N ALA A 283 -10.56 4.59 -2.91
CA ALA A 283 -9.34 4.14 -2.24
C ALA A 283 -8.84 5.23 -1.27
N THR A 284 -9.11 5.03 0.00
CA THR A 284 -8.72 5.91 1.11
C THR A 284 -8.13 5.10 2.25
N LEU A 285 -7.41 5.73 3.18
CA LEU A 285 -6.89 5.04 4.36
C LEU A 285 -7.99 4.31 5.15
N PRO A 286 -9.17 4.90 5.44
CA PRO A 286 -10.25 4.19 6.11
C PRO A 286 -10.76 2.98 5.33
N SER A 287 -10.91 3.08 4.01
CA SER A 287 -11.42 1.96 3.20
C SER A 287 -10.40 0.83 3.04
N VAL A 288 -9.10 1.14 2.98
CA VAL A 288 -8.02 0.15 3.03
C VAL A 288 -7.98 -0.54 4.40
N ALA A 289 -8.07 0.25 5.48
CA ALA A 289 -8.11 -0.30 6.85
C ALA A 289 -9.33 -1.20 7.07
N ALA A 290 -10.50 -0.85 6.51
CA ALA A 290 -11.70 -1.68 6.58
C ALA A 290 -11.49 -3.04 5.85
N ALA A 291 -10.87 -3.03 4.66
CA ALA A 291 -10.53 -4.25 3.92
C ALA A 291 -9.50 -5.11 4.67
N ALA A 292 -8.56 -4.47 5.38
CA ALA A 292 -7.50 -5.14 6.14
C ALA A 292 -7.95 -5.60 7.54
N ASN A 293 -9.13 -5.22 8.02
CA ASN A 293 -9.64 -5.60 9.34
C ASN A 293 -10.15 -7.05 9.34
N LEU A 294 -9.24 -8.00 9.17
CA LEU A 294 -9.57 -9.43 9.21
C LEU A 294 -9.83 -9.87 10.67
N ALA A 295 -10.76 -10.80 10.85
CA ALA A 295 -11.05 -11.39 12.16
C ALA A 295 -9.82 -12.07 12.78
N SER A 296 -8.97 -12.66 11.94
CA SER A 296 -7.64 -13.21 12.31
C SER A 296 -6.74 -13.26 11.09
N TYR A 297 -5.44 -13.10 11.32
CA TYR A 297 -4.42 -13.34 10.30
C TYR A 297 -3.88 -14.77 10.46
N PRO A 298 -3.54 -15.47 9.35
CA PRO A 298 -2.98 -16.82 9.43
C PRO A 298 -1.60 -16.80 10.12
N PRO A 299 -1.22 -17.90 10.80
CA PRO A 299 0.06 -17.96 11.53
C PRO A 299 1.30 -17.81 10.67
N ASP A 300 1.20 -18.14 9.37
CA ASP A 300 2.27 -17.99 8.38
C ASP A 300 2.30 -16.59 7.74
N LEU A 301 1.39 -15.70 8.13
CA LEU A 301 1.25 -14.33 7.63
C LEU A 301 1.02 -14.23 6.11
N ARG A 302 0.54 -15.30 5.47
CA ARG A 302 0.23 -15.36 4.03
C ARG A 302 -1.26 -15.19 3.81
N PHE A 303 -1.71 -13.99 3.50
CA PHE A 303 -3.13 -13.64 3.36
C PHE A 303 -3.39 -12.74 2.16
N ASN A 304 -4.66 -12.58 1.79
CA ASN A 304 -5.12 -11.73 0.70
C ASN A 304 -6.20 -10.78 1.22
N LEU A 305 -6.20 -9.55 0.73
CA LEU A 305 -7.13 -8.49 1.11
C LEU A 305 -8.09 -8.08 -0.03
N VAL A 306 -8.05 -8.78 -1.17
CA VAL A 306 -8.93 -8.44 -2.29
C VAL A 306 -10.34 -8.93 -2.05
N ASN A 307 -11.31 -8.12 -2.43
CA ASN A 307 -12.74 -8.44 -2.44
C ASN A 307 -13.27 -9.05 -1.12
N THR A 308 -12.81 -8.49 0.02
CA THR A 308 -13.23 -8.91 1.36
C THR A 308 -14.73 -8.62 1.59
N ASP A 309 -15.30 -9.20 2.66
CA ASP A 309 -16.70 -8.98 3.03
C ASP A 309 -16.94 -7.64 3.77
N ALA A 310 -15.89 -6.82 3.95
CA ALA A 310 -16.00 -5.51 4.61
C ALA A 310 -16.90 -4.57 3.79
N PRO A 311 -18.04 -4.09 4.33
CA PRO A 311 -19.02 -3.29 3.58
C PRO A 311 -18.43 -1.94 3.10
N ASP A 312 -17.47 -1.38 3.85
CA ASP A 312 -16.77 -0.14 3.53
C ASP A 312 -15.33 -0.39 3.03
N GLY A 313 -14.97 -1.68 2.80
CA GLY A 313 -13.64 -2.08 2.38
C GLY A 313 -13.39 -1.78 0.89
N TYR A 314 -12.20 -1.23 0.59
CA TYR A 314 -11.76 -1.06 -0.79
C TYR A 314 -11.43 -2.43 -1.41
N PRO A 315 -12.02 -2.80 -2.56
CA PRO A 315 -11.98 -4.19 -3.02
C PRO A 315 -10.64 -4.64 -3.61
N ILE A 316 -9.72 -3.71 -3.90
CA ILE A 316 -8.41 -4.03 -4.47
C ILE A 316 -7.31 -3.58 -3.47
N ALA A 317 -7.49 -3.96 -2.20
CA ALA A 317 -6.51 -3.72 -1.16
C ALA A 317 -5.43 -4.81 -1.17
N GLY A 318 -4.23 -4.47 -0.70
CA GLY A 318 -3.11 -5.38 -0.61
C GLY A 318 -2.12 -4.99 0.49
N THR A 319 -1.10 -5.81 0.66
CA THR A 319 -0.02 -5.58 1.62
C THR A 319 1.32 -5.86 0.96
N THR A 320 2.39 -5.32 1.52
CA THR A 320 3.77 -5.69 1.18
C THR A 320 4.40 -6.45 2.33
N TRP A 321 5.10 -7.53 2.00
CA TRP A 321 5.95 -8.29 2.91
C TRP A 321 7.42 -7.91 2.71
N ILE A 322 8.17 -7.72 3.80
CA ILE A 322 9.62 -7.87 3.82
C ILE A 322 9.91 -9.35 3.98
N ILE A 323 10.85 -9.86 3.17
CA ILE A 323 11.20 -11.28 3.10
C ILE A 323 12.67 -11.44 3.51
N VAL A 324 12.91 -12.25 4.53
CA VAL A 324 14.25 -12.57 5.04
C VAL A 324 14.36 -14.08 5.30
N TYR A 325 15.56 -14.58 5.62
CA TYR A 325 15.74 -15.94 6.11
C TYR A 325 15.67 -15.99 7.63
N LYS A 326 15.17 -17.10 8.16
CA LYS A 326 15.08 -17.31 9.61
C LYS A 326 16.44 -17.36 10.28
N ASP A 327 17.42 -18.02 9.67
CA ASP A 327 18.82 -18.07 10.12
C ASP A 327 19.68 -17.21 9.19
N LEU A 328 20.01 -16.02 9.65
CA LEU A 328 20.76 -15.03 8.86
C LEU A 328 22.26 -15.35 8.75
N SER A 329 22.79 -16.26 9.59
CA SER A 329 24.22 -16.65 9.54
C SER A 329 24.63 -17.35 8.24
N LYS A 330 23.65 -17.88 7.50
CA LYS A 330 23.87 -18.59 6.24
C LYS A 330 23.97 -17.64 5.03
N VAL A 331 23.47 -16.41 5.17
CA VAL A 331 23.27 -15.50 4.03
C VAL A 331 23.90 -14.12 4.23
N LEU A 332 24.10 -13.69 5.47
CA LEU A 332 24.75 -12.41 5.79
C LEU A 332 26.21 -12.61 6.20
N LYS A 333 27.00 -11.54 6.08
CA LYS A 333 28.46 -11.58 6.31
C LYS A 333 28.85 -11.53 7.77
N SER A 334 27.99 -10.95 8.65
CA SER A 334 28.28 -10.78 10.07
C SER A 334 27.02 -10.69 10.91
N GLN A 335 27.15 -11.02 12.18
CA GLN A 335 26.06 -10.88 13.15
C GLN A 335 25.67 -9.41 13.34
N ASP A 336 26.60 -8.46 13.20
CA ASP A 336 26.30 -7.03 13.28
C ASP A 336 25.36 -6.58 12.15
N GLN A 337 25.57 -7.10 10.93
CA GLN A 337 24.65 -6.87 9.80
C GLN A 337 23.27 -7.49 10.06
N ALA A 338 23.24 -8.70 10.64
CA ALA A 338 22.00 -9.35 11.02
C ALA A 338 21.23 -8.58 12.09
N ASN A 339 21.93 -8.08 13.12
CA ASN A 339 21.35 -7.22 14.14
C ASN A 339 20.77 -5.93 13.51
N ALA A 340 21.52 -5.27 12.63
CA ALA A 340 21.06 -4.05 11.95
C ALA A 340 19.80 -4.32 11.10
N LEU A 341 19.73 -5.46 10.40
CA LEU A 341 18.56 -5.84 9.60
C LEU A 341 17.33 -6.08 10.46
N VAL A 342 17.48 -6.84 11.55
CA VAL A 342 16.38 -7.15 12.47
C VAL A 342 15.89 -5.89 13.20
N ASP A 343 16.81 -5.02 13.65
CA ASP A 343 16.46 -3.73 14.26
C ASP A 343 15.74 -2.80 13.27
N PHE A 344 16.15 -2.79 11.98
CA PHE A 344 15.45 -2.05 10.93
C PHE A 344 14.03 -2.57 10.72
N ILE A 345 13.84 -3.88 10.58
CA ILE A 345 12.51 -4.48 10.40
C ILE A 345 11.63 -4.21 11.63
N TRP A 346 12.18 -4.34 12.84
CA TRP A 346 11.48 -4.01 14.08
C TRP A 346 11.01 -2.55 14.09
N TRP A 347 11.88 -1.63 13.71
CA TRP A 347 11.52 -0.22 13.61
C TRP A 347 10.45 0.03 12.53
N VAL A 348 10.52 -0.65 11.37
CA VAL A 348 9.53 -0.54 10.29
C VAL A 348 8.13 -0.91 10.78
N ILE A 349 7.97 -2.00 11.53
CA ILE A 349 6.66 -2.44 12.02
C ILE A 349 6.14 -1.65 13.24
N HIS A 350 6.94 -0.75 13.80
CA HIS A 350 6.59 0.10 14.96
C HIS A 350 6.66 1.60 14.61
N ASP A 351 7.75 2.27 14.95
CA ASP A 351 7.89 3.73 14.78
C ASP A 351 7.78 4.17 13.31
N GLY A 352 8.26 3.34 12.39
CA GLY A 352 8.16 3.56 10.94
C GLY A 352 6.72 3.68 10.44
N GLN A 353 5.76 3.07 11.15
CA GLN A 353 4.34 3.13 10.78
C GLN A 353 3.77 4.55 10.80
N THR A 354 4.36 5.46 11.56
CA THR A 354 3.97 6.89 11.60
C THR A 354 4.17 7.59 10.24
N LEU A 355 5.01 7.04 9.37
CA LEU A 355 5.30 7.56 8.03
C LEU A 355 4.32 7.07 6.96
N ALA A 356 3.48 6.07 7.26
CA ALA A 356 2.60 5.44 6.30
C ALA A 356 1.46 6.36 5.83
N ALA A 357 0.68 6.91 6.75
CA ALA A 357 -0.51 7.70 6.44
C ALA A 357 -0.23 8.95 5.56
N PRO A 358 0.84 9.73 5.77
CA PRO A 358 1.15 10.88 4.91
C PRO A 358 1.43 10.50 3.44
N LEU A 359 1.79 9.24 3.18
CA LEU A 359 2.07 8.71 1.85
C LEU A 359 0.94 7.83 1.30
N ALA A 360 -0.24 7.87 1.93
CA ALA A 360 -1.44 7.10 1.57
C ALA A 360 -1.31 5.57 1.76
N TYR A 361 -0.43 5.13 2.68
CA TYR A 361 -0.37 3.74 3.12
C TYR A 361 -1.09 3.54 4.45
N GLY A 362 -1.74 2.39 4.59
CA GLY A 362 -2.36 1.97 5.84
C GLY A 362 -1.33 1.42 6.83
N ALA A 363 -1.42 1.86 8.08
CA ALA A 363 -0.61 1.29 9.15
C ALA A 363 -1.10 -0.11 9.53
N LEU A 364 -0.20 -0.91 10.09
CA LEU A 364 -0.51 -2.25 10.57
C LEU A 364 -1.45 -2.19 11.80
N PRO A 365 -2.51 -3.00 11.86
CA PRO A 365 -3.36 -3.09 13.03
C PRO A 365 -2.64 -3.85 14.17
N ALA A 366 -2.99 -3.53 15.41
CA ALA A 366 -2.29 -4.04 16.59
C ALA A 366 -2.24 -5.58 16.69
N ASN A 367 -3.31 -6.26 16.25
CA ASN A 367 -3.36 -7.74 16.25
C ASN A 367 -2.37 -8.35 15.23
N LEU A 368 -2.06 -7.66 14.12
CA LEU A 368 -1.05 -8.09 13.17
C LEU A 368 0.36 -7.77 13.68
N VAL A 369 0.57 -6.59 14.27
CA VAL A 369 1.88 -6.21 14.85
C VAL A 369 2.36 -7.26 15.86
N VAL A 370 1.48 -7.81 16.71
CA VAL A 370 1.83 -8.88 17.66
C VAL A 370 2.35 -10.14 16.94
N GLN A 371 1.78 -10.50 15.80
CA GLN A 371 2.24 -11.65 15.01
C GLN A 371 3.55 -11.33 14.26
N ASP A 372 3.68 -10.11 13.77
CA ASP A 372 4.91 -9.64 13.12
C ASP A 372 6.08 -9.61 14.10
N GLU A 373 5.85 -9.15 15.35
CA GLU A 373 6.85 -9.23 16.41
C GLU A 373 7.32 -10.67 16.66
N ALA A 374 6.38 -11.63 16.70
CA ALA A 374 6.73 -13.03 16.87
C ALA A 374 7.55 -13.57 15.67
N ALA A 375 7.19 -13.16 14.45
CA ALA A 375 7.93 -13.52 13.25
C ALA A 375 9.36 -12.93 13.28
N VAL A 376 9.51 -11.63 13.62
CA VAL A 376 10.82 -10.97 13.73
C VAL A 376 11.67 -11.59 14.84
N LYS A 377 11.10 -11.90 16.02
CA LYS A 377 11.79 -12.58 17.12
C LYS A 377 12.24 -14.00 16.77
N SER A 378 11.60 -14.65 15.79
CA SER A 378 12.02 -15.97 15.31
C SER A 378 13.32 -15.95 14.50
N ILE A 379 13.74 -14.77 14.03
CA ILE A 379 14.97 -14.59 13.24
C ILE A 379 16.17 -14.73 14.16
N ASN A 380 17.17 -15.46 13.71
CA ASN A 380 18.31 -15.83 14.53
C ASN A 380 19.65 -15.75 13.77
N TRP A 381 20.75 -15.87 14.51
CA TRP A 381 22.10 -16.03 14.01
C TRP A 381 22.68 -17.34 14.53
N ALA A 382 22.83 -18.35 13.66
CA ALA A 382 23.32 -19.67 14.04
C ALA A 382 22.57 -20.31 15.24
N GLY A 383 21.23 -20.12 15.27
CA GLY A 383 20.36 -20.62 16.35
C GLY A 383 20.22 -19.70 17.56
N ALA A 384 21.02 -18.65 17.69
CA ALA A 384 20.91 -17.68 18.76
C ALA A 384 19.92 -16.56 18.40
N PRO A 385 18.91 -16.22 19.22
CA PRO A 385 17.98 -15.11 18.97
C PRO A 385 18.73 -13.79 18.81
N LEU A 386 18.29 -12.95 17.87
CA LEU A 386 18.82 -11.59 17.66
C LEU A 386 18.04 -10.55 18.48
N LEU A 387 16.77 -10.83 18.79
CA LEU A 387 15.91 -10.05 19.69
C LEU A 387 15.57 -10.88 20.93
N PRO A 388 15.41 -10.24 22.11
CA PRO A 388 15.02 -10.91 23.34
C PRO A 388 13.55 -11.39 23.33
#